data_f891b1b6836ef834c000a717c0204469
#
_entry.id   f891b1b6836ef834c000a717c0204469
#
_cell.length_a   1.000
_cell.length_b   1.000
_cell.length_c   1.000
_cell.angle_alpha   90.00
_cell.angle_beta   90.00
_cell.angle_gamma   90.00
#
_symmetry.space_group_name_H-M   'P 1'
#
loop_
_entity.id
_entity.type
_entity.pdbx_description
1 polymer ?
#
loop_
_entity_poly.entity_id
_entity_poly.type
_entity_poly.pdbx_seq_one_letter_code
_entity_poly.pdbx_strand_id
1 'polypeptide(L)'
;MASKSLRGWIYYLNGKVQPNLLEVLLDTTTTAPSAAFTLKAAPVYTEGKAITNTTSEITITGTDYYKVSYLANGTTAAAGTVVVTPYIDGVAKEEYAFSSVVAAATGEVVSTSGDFIVQGPAKIELYNTGIELSAVSGAVTVEKI
;
A
#
# COMPACT_ATOMS: atom_id res chain seq x y z
N MET A 1 -12.98 31.53 29.20
CA MET A 1 -11.94 31.29 28.19
C MET A 1 -12.05 32.33 27.09
N ALA A 2 -10.94 32.91 26.73
CA ALA A 2 -10.95 33.87 25.63
C ALA A 2 -11.41 33.16 24.35
N SER A 3 -12.25 33.82 23.57
CA SER A 3 -12.66 33.33 22.28
C SER A 3 -11.46 33.28 21.33
N LYS A 4 -11.32 32.25 20.58
CA LYS A 4 -10.32 32.17 19.53
C LYS A 4 -10.74 33.07 18.39
N SER A 5 -9.78 33.77 17.80
CA SER A 5 -10.02 34.44 16.53
C SER A 5 -10.39 33.40 15.45
N LEU A 6 -11.04 33.84 14.38
CA LEU A 6 -11.34 32.99 13.24
C LEU A 6 -10.07 32.28 12.73
N ARG A 7 -8.95 33.02 12.68
CA ARG A 7 -7.66 32.44 12.26
C ARG A 7 -7.20 31.31 13.18
N GLY A 8 -7.36 31.48 14.50
CA GLY A 8 -7.01 30.43 15.47
C GLY A 8 -7.89 29.19 15.31
N TRP A 9 -9.17 29.34 15.00
CA TRP A 9 -10.06 28.24 14.70
C TRP A 9 -9.66 27.49 13.42
N ILE A 10 -9.29 28.21 12.38
CA ILE A 10 -8.82 27.60 11.13
C ILE A 10 -7.58 26.74 11.38
N TYR A 11 -6.60 27.25 12.12
CA TYR A 11 -5.42 26.46 12.48
C TYR A 11 -5.76 25.23 13.31
N TYR A 12 -6.65 25.37 14.28
CA TYR A 12 -7.09 24.28 15.11
C TYR A 12 -7.78 23.18 14.28
N LEU A 13 -8.71 23.56 13.41
CA LEU A 13 -9.42 22.61 12.56
C LEU A 13 -8.48 21.94 11.57
N ASN A 14 -7.55 22.66 10.97
CA ASN A 14 -6.56 22.07 10.06
C ASN A 14 -5.69 21.05 10.79
N GLY A 15 -5.27 21.32 12.01
CA GLY A 15 -4.51 20.37 12.81
C GLY A 15 -5.31 19.12 13.16
N LYS A 16 -6.64 19.22 13.30
CA LYS A 16 -7.52 18.10 13.60
C LYS A 16 -7.88 17.26 12.39
N VAL A 17 -8.08 17.91 11.24
CA VAL A 17 -8.57 17.26 10.02
C VAL A 17 -7.51 17.18 8.93
N GLN A 18 -6.28 17.58 9.23
CA GLN A 18 -5.20 17.51 8.26
C GLN A 18 -5.02 16.07 7.80
N PRO A 19 -5.12 15.81 6.49
CA PRO A 19 -4.95 14.47 5.98
C PRO A 19 -3.51 14.00 6.14
N ASN A 20 -3.35 12.71 6.35
CA ASN A 20 -2.10 12.03 6.16
C ASN A 20 -2.30 11.08 4.98
N LEU A 21 -1.47 11.24 3.97
CA LEU A 21 -1.59 10.54 2.71
C LEU A 21 -0.20 10.21 2.18
N LEU A 22 -0.05 9.03 1.65
CA LEU A 22 1.14 8.63 0.91
C LEU A 22 0.72 7.81 -0.29
N GLU A 23 1.24 8.13 -1.45
CA GLU A 23 1.16 7.29 -2.64
C GLU A 23 2.57 6.97 -3.11
N VAL A 24 2.89 5.69 -3.20
CA VAL A 24 4.18 5.19 -3.64
C VAL A 24 3.99 4.17 -4.75
N LEU A 25 4.83 4.24 -5.78
CA LEU A 25 4.79 3.28 -6.88
C LEU A 25 5.56 2.02 -6.52
N LEU A 26 5.08 0.90 -7.05
CA LEU A 26 5.85 -0.34 -7.05
C LEU A 26 7.03 -0.19 -8.00
N ASP A 27 8.15 -0.80 -7.66
CA ASP A 27 9.29 -0.83 -8.55
C ASP A 27 9.10 -1.87 -9.66
N THR A 28 9.63 -1.58 -10.83
CA THR A 28 9.51 -2.45 -12.00
C THR A 28 10.50 -3.60 -11.90
N THR A 29 10.12 -4.63 -11.19
CA THR A 29 10.94 -5.82 -10.98
C THR A 29 10.12 -7.08 -11.15
N THR A 30 10.79 -8.22 -11.21
CA THR A 30 10.16 -9.53 -11.13
C THR A 30 9.98 -9.89 -9.67
N THR A 31 8.77 -10.28 -9.30
CA THR A 31 8.46 -10.71 -7.95
C THR A 31 8.23 -12.22 -7.94
N ALA A 32 9.19 -12.95 -7.38
CA ALA A 32 9.11 -14.40 -7.21
C ALA A 32 8.04 -14.76 -6.17
N PRO A 33 7.55 -16.01 -6.20
CA PRO A 33 6.68 -16.50 -5.14
C PRO A 33 7.30 -16.30 -3.75
N SER A 34 6.49 -15.88 -2.80
CA SER A 34 6.89 -15.60 -1.42
C SER A 34 7.91 -14.46 -1.25
N ALA A 35 8.00 -13.58 -2.23
CA ALA A 35 8.86 -12.39 -2.16
C ALA A 35 8.03 -11.13 -1.98
N ALA A 36 8.60 -10.16 -1.28
CA ALA A 36 7.99 -8.85 -1.12
C ALA A 36 8.07 -8.05 -2.42
N PHE A 37 7.02 -7.27 -2.68
CA PHE A 37 7.09 -6.24 -3.71
C PHE A 37 8.02 -5.12 -3.24
N THR A 38 8.86 -4.64 -4.16
CA THR A 38 9.69 -3.47 -3.88
C THR A 38 8.92 -2.19 -4.21
N LEU A 39 9.22 -1.14 -3.46
CA LEU A 39 8.63 0.17 -3.61
C LEU A 39 9.67 1.15 -4.13
N LYS A 40 9.25 2.18 -4.84
CA LYS A 40 10.13 3.31 -5.14
C LYS A 40 10.52 4.00 -3.83
N ALA A 41 11.78 4.42 -3.72
CA ALA A 41 12.28 5.06 -2.50
C ALA A 41 11.57 6.39 -2.22
N ALA A 42 11.26 7.15 -3.27
CA ALA A 42 10.54 8.40 -3.16
C ALA A 42 9.05 8.20 -3.48
N PRO A 43 8.13 8.68 -2.63
CA PRO A 43 6.71 8.63 -2.95
C PRO A 43 6.37 9.59 -4.09
N VAL A 44 5.31 9.27 -4.84
CA VAL A 44 4.75 10.16 -5.86
C VAL A 44 4.10 11.37 -5.20
N TYR A 45 3.43 11.12 -4.08
CA TYR A 45 2.74 12.14 -3.31
C TYR A 45 2.79 11.78 -1.84
N THR A 46 2.99 12.78 -1.00
CA THR A 46 2.91 12.61 0.44
C THR A 46 2.36 13.90 1.07
N GLU A 47 1.54 13.73 2.09
CA GLU A 47 0.99 14.82 2.88
C GLU A 47 0.99 14.40 4.35
N GLY A 48 1.39 15.31 5.23
CA GLY A 48 1.59 14.98 6.64
C GLY A 48 2.87 14.20 6.88
N LYS A 49 3.04 13.70 8.10
CA LYS A 49 4.27 13.02 8.55
C LYS A 49 4.02 11.64 9.15
N ALA A 50 2.75 11.25 9.26
CA ALA A 50 2.41 10.01 9.93
C ALA A 50 2.65 8.77 9.06
N ILE A 51 2.86 8.95 7.76
CA ILE A 51 3.04 7.84 6.83
C ILE A 51 4.32 8.08 6.03
N THR A 52 5.24 7.14 6.09
CA THR A 52 6.50 7.17 5.33
C THR A 52 6.74 5.82 4.68
N ASN A 53 7.68 5.74 3.75
CA ASN A 53 8.07 4.47 3.13
C ASN A 53 9.57 4.35 2.95
N THR A 54 10.00 3.10 2.88
CA THR A 54 11.31 2.70 2.37
C THR A 54 11.09 1.95 1.05
N THR A 55 12.11 1.30 0.53
CA THR A 55 11.98 0.44 -0.67
C THR A 55 11.29 -0.90 -0.38
N SER A 56 11.05 -1.23 0.88
CA SER A 56 10.46 -2.51 1.27
C SER A 56 9.18 -2.41 2.09
N GLU A 57 8.95 -1.30 2.78
CA GLU A 57 7.82 -1.20 3.70
C GLU A 57 7.25 0.21 3.78
N ILE A 58 6.01 0.28 4.20
CA ILE A 58 5.33 1.54 4.55
C ILE A 58 5.19 1.55 6.07
N THR A 59 5.58 2.66 6.70
CA THR A 59 5.50 2.85 8.14
C THR A 59 4.44 3.89 8.47
N ILE A 60 3.48 3.49 9.30
CA ILE A 60 2.48 4.38 9.88
C ILE A 60 2.86 4.61 11.34
N THR A 61 3.09 5.87 11.71
CA THR A 61 3.44 6.25 13.09
C THR A 61 2.25 6.78 13.88
N GLY A 62 1.21 7.23 13.18
CA GLY A 62 -0.02 7.69 13.83
C GLY A 62 -0.84 6.55 14.42
N THR A 63 -1.69 6.88 15.39
CA THR A 63 -2.52 5.89 16.11
C THR A 63 -3.95 5.80 15.60
N ASP A 64 -4.28 6.56 14.56
CA ASP A 64 -5.60 6.56 13.93
C ASP A 64 -5.82 5.32 13.04
N TYR A 65 -6.95 5.28 12.36
CA TYR A 65 -7.25 4.29 11.34
C TYR A 65 -6.83 4.80 9.96
N TYR A 66 -6.30 3.90 9.16
CA TYR A 66 -5.78 4.20 7.83
C TYR A 66 -6.33 3.20 6.83
N LYS A 67 -6.69 3.69 5.65
CA LYS A 67 -7.06 2.84 4.52
C LYS A 67 -5.83 2.62 3.65
N VAL A 68 -5.51 1.37 3.38
CA VAL A 68 -4.45 0.95 2.47
C VAL A 68 -5.11 0.40 1.22
N SER A 69 -4.79 0.98 0.07
CA SER A 69 -5.25 0.52 -1.24
C SER A 69 -4.05 0.18 -2.10
N TYR A 70 -4.08 -0.93 -2.80
CA TYR A 70 -2.98 -1.30 -3.68
C TYR A 70 -3.47 -1.82 -5.02
N LEU A 71 -2.63 -1.65 -6.02
CA LEU A 71 -2.78 -2.21 -7.35
C LEU A 71 -1.42 -2.77 -7.78
N ALA A 72 -1.39 -4.02 -8.16
CA ALA A 72 -0.21 -4.67 -8.72
C ALA A 72 -0.54 -5.22 -10.10
N ASN A 73 0.20 -4.77 -11.10
CA ASN A 73 0.11 -5.24 -12.47
C ASN A 73 1.39 -5.94 -12.86
N GLY A 74 1.30 -6.85 -13.79
CA GLY A 74 2.47 -7.50 -14.33
C GLY A 74 2.12 -8.51 -15.40
N THR A 75 3.10 -9.29 -15.79
CA THR A 75 2.95 -10.41 -16.74
C THR A 75 3.32 -11.70 -16.08
N THR A 76 2.67 -12.77 -16.49
CA THR A 76 2.93 -14.11 -15.98
C THR A 76 3.50 -15.02 -17.07
N ALA A 77 4.38 -15.92 -16.69
CA ALA A 77 4.93 -16.93 -17.60
C ALA A 77 4.23 -18.30 -17.47
N ALA A 78 3.30 -18.43 -16.54
CA ALA A 78 2.57 -19.67 -16.28
C ALA A 78 1.12 -19.37 -15.91
N ALA A 79 0.24 -20.34 -16.16
CA ALA A 79 -1.11 -20.29 -15.61
C ALA A 79 -1.06 -20.51 -14.10
N GLY A 80 -2.01 -19.97 -13.39
CA GLY A 80 -2.10 -20.08 -11.94
C GLY A 80 -2.79 -18.88 -11.30
N THR A 81 -2.52 -18.65 -10.05
CA THR A 81 -3.15 -17.56 -9.31
C THR A 81 -2.08 -16.57 -8.83
N VAL A 82 -2.25 -15.31 -9.22
CA VAL A 82 -1.48 -14.21 -8.63
C VAL A 82 -2.17 -13.83 -7.33
N VAL A 83 -1.43 -13.79 -6.25
CA VAL A 83 -1.95 -13.45 -4.92
C VAL A 83 -1.07 -12.38 -4.29
N VAL A 84 -1.68 -11.29 -3.86
CA VAL A 84 -1.01 -10.26 -3.08
C VAL A 84 -1.51 -10.37 -1.65
N THR A 85 -0.60 -10.61 -0.72
CA THR A 85 -0.90 -10.73 0.70
C THR A 85 -0.19 -9.61 1.46
N PRO A 86 -0.93 -8.75 2.17
CA PRO A 86 -0.32 -7.78 3.06
C PRO A 86 0.28 -8.46 4.29
N TYR A 87 1.47 -7.99 4.69
CA TYR A 87 2.06 -8.31 5.97
C TYR A 87 2.00 -7.06 6.84
N ILE A 88 1.45 -7.20 8.02
CA ILE A 88 1.36 -6.13 9.00
C ILE A 88 2.20 -6.51 10.20
N ASP A 89 3.19 -5.68 10.52
CA ASP A 89 4.17 -5.93 11.58
C ASP A 89 4.83 -7.32 11.45
N GLY A 90 5.14 -7.72 10.22
CA GLY A 90 5.79 -8.99 9.93
C GLY A 90 4.86 -10.20 9.93
N VAL A 91 3.56 -10.02 10.12
CA VAL A 91 2.58 -11.11 10.16
C VAL A 91 1.71 -11.07 8.89
N ALA A 92 1.64 -12.17 8.18
CA ALA A 92 0.77 -12.31 7.01
C ALA A 92 -0.70 -12.14 7.40
N LYS A 93 -1.40 -11.30 6.66
CA LYS A 93 -2.84 -11.06 6.82
C LYS A 93 -3.60 -11.64 5.64
N GLU A 94 -3.84 -12.93 5.68
CA GLU A 94 -4.51 -13.65 4.60
C GLU A 94 -5.93 -13.17 4.37
N GLU A 95 -6.59 -12.66 5.41
CA GLU A 95 -7.93 -12.06 5.31
C GLU A 95 -7.96 -10.80 4.44
N TYR A 96 -6.80 -10.20 4.18
CA TYR A 96 -6.65 -9.03 3.32
C TYR A 96 -5.97 -9.35 1.98
N ALA A 97 -5.77 -10.62 1.70
CA ALA A 97 -5.20 -11.05 0.43
C ALA A 97 -6.22 -10.94 -0.70
N PHE A 98 -5.73 -10.51 -1.86
CA PHE A 98 -6.53 -10.46 -3.08
C PHE A 98 -5.82 -11.25 -4.17
N SER A 99 -6.59 -11.87 -5.03
CA SER A 99 -6.05 -12.75 -6.05
C SER A 99 -6.70 -12.55 -7.41
N SER A 100 -5.95 -12.90 -8.44
CA SER A 100 -6.43 -12.93 -9.82
C SER A 100 -5.98 -14.22 -10.46
N VAL A 101 -6.90 -14.92 -11.11
CA VAL A 101 -6.61 -16.18 -11.80
C VAL A 101 -6.15 -15.92 -13.22
N VAL A 102 -5.07 -16.58 -13.60
CA VAL A 102 -4.52 -16.54 -14.95
C VAL A 102 -4.74 -17.91 -15.59
N ALA A 103 -5.60 -17.96 -16.60
CA ALA A 103 -6.01 -19.21 -17.23
C ALA A 103 -5.02 -19.69 -18.30
N ALA A 104 -4.35 -18.75 -18.98
CA ALA A 104 -3.40 -19.06 -20.05
C ALA A 104 -1.97 -18.81 -19.60
N ALA A 105 -1.04 -19.59 -20.13
CA ALA A 105 0.38 -19.40 -19.91
C ALA A 105 0.92 -18.30 -20.82
N THR A 106 2.03 -17.70 -20.43
CA THR A 106 2.94 -16.90 -21.25
C THR A 106 2.44 -15.51 -21.62
N GLY A 107 3.03 -14.49 -21.01
CA GLY A 107 2.88 -13.09 -21.42
C GLY A 107 1.51 -12.48 -21.13
N GLU A 108 0.68 -13.16 -20.36
CA GLU A 108 -0.63 -12.61 -19.99
C GLU A 108 -0.48 -11.47 -18.98
N VAL A 109 -1.11 -10.35 -19.28
CA VAL A 109 -1.15 -9.20 -18.37
C VAL A 109 -2.23 -9.45 -17.33
N VAL A 110 -1.86 -9.26 -16.07
CA VAL A 110 -2.77 -9.44 -14.95
C VAL A 110 -2.72 -8.25 -14.01
N SER A 111 -3.86 -7.92 -13.43
CA SER A 111 -3.99 -6.88 -12.41
C SER A 111 -4.63 -7.49 -11.17
N THR A 112 -4.06 -7.19 -10.02
CA THR A 112 -4.63 -7.55 -8.73
C THR A 112 -4.68 -6.32 -7.85
N SER A 113 -5.85 -6.03 -7.31
CA SER A 113 -6.06 -4.84 -6.47
C SER A 113 -6.90 -5.18 -5.26
N GLY A 114 -6.73 -4.41 -4.21
CA GLY A 114 -7.53 -4.54 -3.01
C GLY A 114 -7.33 -3.39 -2.06
N ASP A 115 -8.14 -3.36 -1.03
CA ASP A 115 -8.01 -2.40 0.05
C ASP A 115 -8.31 -3.05 1.41
N PHE A 116 -7.80 -2.46 2.45
CA PHE A 116 -8.06 -2.85 3.83
C PHE A 116 -7.83 -1.67 4.77
N ILE A 117 -8.35 -1.79 5.98
CA ILE A 117 -8.17 -0.78 7.02
C ILE A 117 -7.26 -1.34 8.10
N VAL A 118 -6.31 -0.52 8.54
CA VAL A 118 -5.38 -0.85 9.61
C VAL A 118 -5.36 0.26 10.65
N GLN A 119 -5.25 -0.12 11.90
CA GLN A 119 -4.99 0.84 12.98
C GLN A 119 -3.48 0.97 13.15
N GLY A 120 -2.99 2.21 13.16
CA GLY A 120 -1.59 2.48 13.46
C GLY A 120 -1.29 2.45 14.97
N PRO A 121 -0.01 2.45 15.33
CA PRO A 121 1.15 2.37 14.45
C PRO A 121 1.28 0.99 13.80
N ALA A 122 1.82 0.95 12.60
CA ALA A 122 1.96 -0.30 11.87
C ALA A 122 3.05 -0.20 10.78
N LYS A 123 3.64 -1.34 10.45
CA LYS A 123 4.51 -1.49 9.28
C LYS A 123 3.82 -2.42 8.29
N ILE A 124 3.76 -2.00 7.04
CA ILE A 124 3.03 -2.71 5.99
C ILE A 124 3.98 -3.09 4.88
N GLU A 125 3.99 -4.35 4.53
CA GLU A 125 4.66 -4.89 3.37
C GLU A 125 3.63 -5.63 2.51
N LEU A 126 3.85 -5.65 1.20
CA LEU A 126 3.04 -6.45 0.28
C LEU A 126 3.89 -7.59 -0.26
N TYR A 127 3.39 -8.80 -0.17
CA TYR A 127 4.07 -9.99 -0.67
C TYR A 127 3.31 -10.61 -1.84
N ASN A 128 4.06 -11.09 -2.81
CA ASN A 128 3.52 -12.03 -3.80
C ASN A 128 3.54 -13.42 -3.19
N THR A 129 2.38 -13.94 -2.85
CA THR A 129 2.24 -15.29 -2.30
C THR A 129 1.68 -16.30 -3.33
N GLY A 130 1.48 -15.84 -4.56
CA GLY A 130 1.05 -16.66 -5.69
C GLY A 130 2.19 -16.97 -6.66
N ILE A 131 1.85 -17.09 -7.94
CA ILE A 131 2.83 -17.34 -9.00
C ILE A 131 3.70 -16.12 -9.28
N GLU A 132 4.83 -16.33 -9.94
CA GLU A 132 5.74 -15.25 -10.31
C GLU A 132 5.06 -14.19 -11.18
N LEU A 133 5.33 -12.95 -10.87
CA LEU A 133 4.86 -11.78 -11.61
C LEU A 133 6.06 -10.97 -12.08
N SER A 134 6.14 -10.73 -13.39
CA SER A 134 7.24 -10.01 -14.03
C SER A 134 6.79 -8.63 -14.50
N ALA A 135 7.76 -7.74 -14.71
CA ALA A 135 7.50 -6.36 -15.17
C ALA A 135 6.44 -5.68 -14.29
N VAL A 136 6.62 -5.77 -13.00
CA VAL A 136 5.66 -5.29 -12.02
C VAL A 136 5.53 -3.78 -12.09
N SER A 137 4.29 -3.31 -12.09
CA SER A 137 3.93 -1.90 -11.95
C SER A 137 2.71 -1.78 -11.05
N GLY A 138 2.45 -0.58 -10.60
CA GLY A 138 1.30 -0.30 -9.76
C GLY A 138 1.64 0.69 -8.66
N ALA A 139 0.76 0.77 -7.70
CA ALA A 139 0.87 1.76 -6.63
C ALA A 139 0.26 1.25 -5.32
N VAL A 140 0.73 1.84 -4.23
CA VAL A 140 0.11 1.69 -2.92
C VAL A 140 -0.24 3.08 -2.42
N THR A 141 -1.48 3.24 -1.98
CA THR A 141 -1.95 4.49 -1.39
C THR A 141 -2.39 4.21 0.04
N VAL A 142 -1.91 5.01 0.97
CA VAL A 142 -2.30 4.95 2.38
C VAL A 142 -2.85 6.30 2.78
N GLU A 143 -4.05 6.32 3.32
CA GLU A 143 -4.69 7.56 3.75
C GLU A 143 -5.32 7.41 5.13
N LYS A 144 -5.21 8.45 5.93
CA LYS A 144 -5.94 8.54 7.19
C LYS A 144 -7.43 8.68 6.92
N ILE A 145 -8.20 7.88 7.59
CA ILE A 145 -9.66 7.94 7.53
C ILE A 145 -10.18 9.01 8.51
#